data_b1d5992d10a62270ca45213f68be2184
#
_entry.id   b1d5992d10a62270ca45213f68be2184
#
_cell.length_a   1.000
_cell.length_b   1.000
_cell.length_c   1.000
_cell.angle_alpha   90.00
_cell.angle_beta   90.00
_cell.angle_gamma   90.00
#
_symmetry.space_group_name_H-M   'P 1'
#
loop_
_entity.id
_entity.type
_entity.pdbx_description
1 polymer ?
#
loop_
_entity_poly.entity_id
_entity_poly.type
_entity_poly.pdbx_seq_one_letter_code
_entity_poly.pdbx_strand_id
1 'polypeptide(L)'
;MFKLPNQKHRKVTKGRFFNVEEEAAPGTPLFRKKLGQNIQGEANDDGSIFLDVSVEKGSREEEEILTHEMKHLTDMKIGKLKYTDNDITWNGEKHERAQGHILYNGEWLPEGSKDFPWEKH
;
A
#
# COMPACT_ATOMS: atom_id res chain seq x y z
N MET A 1 -8.18 0.13 -7.71
CA MET A 1 -8.28 -0.14 -6.28
C MET A 1 -6.89 -0.42 -5.71
N PHE A 2 -6.62 0.15 -4.57
CA PHE A 2 -5.36 -0.05 -3.85
C PHE A 2 -5.66 -0.78 -2.57
N LYS A 3 -4.73 -1.60 -2.09
CA LYS A 3 -4.89 -2.25 -0.80
C LYS A 3 -3.59 -2.21 0.00
N LEU A 4 -3.71 -2.38 1.30
CA LEU A 4 -2.55 -2.57 2.16
C LEU A 4 -2.17 -4.05 2.12
N PRO A 5 -0.88 -4.37 2.13
CA PRO A 5 -0.45 -5.77 2.11
C PRO A 5 -0.79 -6.44 3.44
N ASN A 6 -0.87 -7.77 3.43
CA ASN A 6 -0.99 -8.51 4.67
C ASN A 6 0.41 -8.88 5.18
N GLN A 7 0.47 -9.48 6.37
CA GLN A 7 1.75 -9.82 7.00
C GLN A 7 2.62 -10.75 6.14
N LYS A 8 2.01 -11.57 5.31
CA LYS A 8 2.75 -12.52 4.48
C LYS A 8 3.59 -11.84 3.41
N HIS A 9 3.22 -10.64 3.00
CA HIS A 9 3.96 -9.89 1.98
C HIS A 9 5.19 -9.18 2.56
N ARG A 10 5.38 -9.24 3.86
CA ARG A 10 6.43 -8.50 4.55
C ARG A 10 7.74 -9.24 4.67
N LYS A 11 7.89 -10.32 3.92
CA LYS A 11 9.12 -11.13 3.97
C LYS A 11 10.26 -10.58 3.12
N VAL A 12 10.11 -9.37 2.62
CA VAL A 12 11.21 -8.69 1.95
C VAL A 12 12.27 -8.38 2.99
N THR A 13 13.43 -8.99 2.85
CA THR A 13 14.54 -8.81 3.79
C THR A 13 15.39 -7.60 3.41
N LYS A 14 16.19 -7.13 4.37
CA LYS A 14 17.10 -6.01 4.13
C LYS A 14 18.02 -6.23 2.93
N GLY A 15 18.47 -7.47 2.71
CA GLY A 15 19.37 -7.78 1.62
C GLY A 15 18.77 -7.58 0.23
N ARG A 16 17.46 -7.55 0.11
CA ARG A 16 16.81 -7.38 -1.19
C ARG A 16 16.98 -5.99 -1.77
N PHE A 17 17.21 -5.00 -0.93
CA PHE A 17 17.32 -3.63 -1.40
C PHE A 17 18.64 -3.33 -2.10
N PHE A 18 19.61 -4.24 -2.02
CA PHE A 18 20.89 -4.06 -2.72
C PHE A 18 20.78 -4.21 -4.23
N ASN A 19 19.81 -4.98 -4.71
CA ASN A 19 19.68 -5.28 -6.14
C ASN A 19 18.40 -4.68 -6.75
N VAL A 20 17.96 -3.57 -6.20
CA VAL A 20 16.75 -2.90 -6.68
C VAL A 20 17.04 -2.20 -8.00
N GLU A 21 16.28 -2.54 -9.03
CA GLU A 21 16.43 -1.95 -10.36
C GLU A 21 15.70 -0.63 -10.51
N GLU A 22 14.64 -0.43 -9.74
CA GLU A 22 13.81 0.77 -9.83
C GLU A 22 13.55 1.33 -8.44
N GLU A 23 13.40 2.65 -8.40
CA GLU A 23 13.02 3.36 -7.19
C GLU A 23 11.90 4.33 -7.52
N ALA A 24 10.87 4.37 -6.68
CA ALA A 24 9.81 5.36 -6.81
C ALA A 24 10.30 6.75 -6.41
N ALA A 25 11.24 6.80 -5.48
CA ALA A 25 11.95 7.99 -5.03
C ALA A 25 13.26 7.49 -4.44
N PRO A 26 14.28 8.36 -4.25
CA PRO A 26 15.53 7.91 -3.64
C PRO A 26 15.29 7.17 -2.33
N GLY A 27 15.76 5.93 -2.23
CA GLY A 27 15.58 5.09 -1.06
C GLY A 27 14.25 4.36 -0.98
N THR A 28 13.39 4.44 -1.99
CA THR A 28 12.09 3.76 -2.01
C THR A 28 12.07 2.71 -3.11
N PRO A 29 12.34 1.44 -2.78
CA PRO A 29 12.37 0.37 -3.79
C PRO A 29 11.01 0.18 -4.45
N LEU A 30 11.03 -0.03 -5.76
CA LEU A 30 9.84 -0.29 -6.57
C LEU A 30 9.97 -1.65 -7.22
N PHE A 31 8.98 -2.51 -7.01
CA PHE A 31 8.93 -3.84 -7.61
C PHE A 31 7.66 -3.99 -8.43
N ARG A 32 7.77 -4.66 -9.56
CA ARG A 32 6.64 -4.93 -10.44
C ARG A 32 6.26 -6.39 -10.35
N LYS A 33 4.98 -6.66 -10.10
CA LYS A 33 4.48 -8.02 -9.99
C LYS A 33 2.98 -8.02 -10.24
N LYS A 34 2.41 -9.19 -10.44
CA LYS A 34 0.96 -9.32 -10.58
C LYS A 34 0.33 -9.23 -9.19
N LEU A 35 -0.52 -8.23 -8.99
CA LEU A 35 -1.08 -7.93 -7.67
C LEU A 35 -2.47 -8.50 -7.45
N GLY A 36 -3.13 -8.96 -8.48
CA GLY A 36 -4.47 -9.47 -8.35
C GLY A 36 -5.50 -8.51 -8.95
N GLN A 37 -6.75 -8.94 -8.93
CA GLN A 37 -7.81 -8.25 -9.65
C GLN A 37 -8.05 -6.84 -9.09
N ASN A 38 -8.00 -5.86 -9.98
CA ASN A 38 -8.27 -4.45 -9.66
C ASN A 38 -7.31 -3.81 -8.67
N ILE A 39 -6.17 -4.44 -8.40
CA ILE A 39 -5.16 -3.87 -7.52
C ILE A 39 -4.01 -3.38 -8.39
N GLN A 40 -3.75 -2.08 -8.36
CA GLN A 40 -2.72 -1.47 -9.19
C GLN A 40 -1.44 -1.17 -8.42
N GLY A 41 -1.53 -0.98 -7.12
CA GLY A 41 -0.37 -0.68 -6.30
C GLY A 41 -0.55 -1.09 -4.85
N GLU A 42 0.56 -1.30 -4.16
CA GLU A 42 0.61 -1.57 -2.72
C GLU A 42 1.77 -0.82 -2.12
N ALA A 43 1.52 -0.16 -0.99
CA ALA A 43 2.58 0.41 -0.15
C ALA A 43 2.87 -0.56 0.98
N ASN A 44 4.14 -0.89 1.17
CA ASN A 44 4.55 -1.88 2.16
C ASN A 44 5.22 -1.21 3.36
N ASP A 45 5.02 -1.76 4.54
CA ASP A 45 5.56 -1.16 5.76
C ASP A 45 7.08 -1.31 5.88
N ASP A 46 7.72 -2.07 5.00
CA ASP A 46 9.17 -2.12 4.90
C ASP A 46 9.75 -0.97 4.06
N GLY A 47 8.88 -0.08 3.55
CA GLY A 47 9.29 1.07 2.75
C GLY A 47 9.30 0.84 1.25
N SER A 48 8.87 -0.33 0.78
CA SER A 48 8.81 -0.62 -0.65
C SER A 48 7.43 -0.38 -1.23
N ILE A 49 7.38 -0.25 -2.56
CA ILE A 49 6.13 -0.16 -3.31
C ILE A 49 6.08 -1.29 -4.33
N PHE A 50 4.92 -1.94 -4.45
CA PHE A 50 4.63 -2.88 -5.52
C PHE A 50 3.70 -2.21 -6.52
N LEU A 51 3.98 -2.36 -7.81
CA LEU A 51 3.09 -1.97 -8.89
C LEU A 51 2.65 -3.21 -9.65
N ASP A 52 1.40 -3.22 -10.07
CA ASP A 52 0.92 -4.29 -10.95
C ASP A 52 1.64 -4.20 -12.30
N VAL A 53 1.94 -5.35 -12.88
CA VAL A 53 2.65 -5.41 -14.17
C VAL A 53 1.86 -4.81 -15.33
N SER A 54 0.53 -4.66 -15.18
CA SER A 54 -0.30 -4.03 -16.20
C SER A 54 -0.12 -2.51 -16.28
N VAL A 55 0.51 -1.90 -15.28
CA VAL A 55 0.74 -0.46 -15.27
C VAL A 55 1.94 -0.16 -16.18
N GLU A 56 1.71 0.65 -17.21
CA GLU A 56 2.75 0.98 -18.16
C GLU A 56 3.82 1.88 -17.56
N LYS A 57 5.08 1.48 -17.75
CA LYS A 57 6.22 2.24 -17.25
C LYS A 57 6.29 3.61 -17.91
N GLY A 58 6.44 4.65 -17.09
CA GLY A 58 6.54 6.03 -17.57
C GLY A 58 5.20 6.67 -17.92
N SER A 59 4.09 5.98 -17.68
CA SER A 59 2.76 6.51 -17.96
C SER A 59 2.30 7.49 -16.88
N ARG A 60 1.30 8.29 -17.23
CA ARG A 60 0.64 9.17 -16.26
C ARG A 60 -0.06 8.37 -15.18
N GLU A 61 -0.62 7.23 -15.56
CA GLU A 61 -1.25 6.32 -14.61
C GLU A 61 -0.25 5.84 -13.56
N GLU A 62 0.95 5.46 -13.98
CA GLU A 62 2.01 5.07 -13.05
C GLU A 62 2.31 6.19 -12.06
N GLU A 63 2.47 7.43 -12.57
CA GLU A 63 2.76 8.58 -11.72
C GLU A 63 1.67 8.80 -10.67
N GLU A 64 0.42 8.69 -11.06
CA GLU A 64 -0.70 8.85 -10.14
C GLU A 64 -0.73 7.76 -9.07
N ILE A 65 -0.49 6.51 -9.47
CA ILE A 65 -0.45 5.38 -8.54
C ILE A 65 0.71 5.54 -7.56
N LEU A 66 1.88 5.90 -8.07
CA LEU A 66 3.05 6.09 -7.20
C LEU A 66 2.84 7.22 -6.20
N THR A 67 2.23 8.32 -6.62
CA THR A 67 1.91 9.43 -5.72
C THR A 67 1.01 8.96 -4.58
N HIS A 68 0.00 8.17 -4.91
CA HIS A 68 -0.94 7.60 -3.93
C HIS A 68 -0.21 6.67 -2.94
N GLU A 69 0.61 5.74 -3.44
CA GLU A 69 1.31 4.80 -2.58
C GLU A 69 2.41 5.49 -1.74
N MET A 70 3.06 6.51 -2.28
CA MET A 70 4.03 7.28 -1.51
C MET A 70 3.37 7.99 -0.32
N LYS A 71 2.13 8.44 -0.49
CA LYS A 71 1.39 9.03 0.61
C LYS A 71 1.14 8.02 1.73
N HIS A 72 0.78 6.78 1.37
CA HIS A 72 0.64 5.72 2.36
C HIS A 72 1.96 5.44 3.09
N LEU A 73 3.08 5.39 2.36
CA LEU A 73 4.39 5.18 2.98
C LEU A 73 4.72 6.28 3.98
N THR A 74 4.44 7.53 3.62
CA THR A 74 4.67 8.66 4.50
C THR A 74 3.83 8.53 5.77
N ASP A 75 2.54 8.22 5.62
CA ASP A 75 1.64 8.07 6.76
C ASP A 75 2.06 6.91 7.68
N MET A 76 2.57 5.83 7.10
CA MET A 76 3.11 4.72 7.89
C MET A 76 4.39 5.10 8.62
N LYS A 77 5.27 5.85 7.95
CA LYS A 77 6.54 6.26 8.53
C LYS A 77 6.36 7.18 9.74
N ILE A 78 5.40 8.10 9.67
CA ILE A 78 5.14 9.04 10.77
C ILE A 78 4.16 8.49 11.81
N GLY A 79 3.68 7.25 11.62
CA GLY A 79 2.82 6.59 12.59
C GLY A 79 1.34 6.95 12.51
N LYS A 80 0.91 7.72 11.51
CA LYS A 80 -0.51 8.01 11.31
C LYS A 80 -1.29 6.79 10.84
N LEU A 81 -0.64 5.93 10.07
CA LEU A 81 -1.25 4.73 9.49
C LEU A 81 -0.45 3.51 9.94
N LYS A 82 -1.12 2.54 10.53
CA LYS A 82 -0.54 1.26 10.91
C LYS A 82 -1.50 0.16 10.53
N TYR A 83 -0.98 -1.00 10.17
CA TYR A 83 -1.83 -2.12 9.86
C TYR A 83 -1.23 -3.43 10.36
N THR A 84 -2.11 -4.38 10.64
CA THR A 84 -1.77 -5.78 10.91
C THR A 84 -2.69 -6.63 10.05
N ASP A 85 -2.60 -7.94 10.16
CA ASP A 85 -3.54 -8.82 9.45
C ASP A 85 -4.98 -8.62 9.91
N ASN A 86 -5.18 -8.14 11.12
CA ASN A 86 -6.48 -8.07 11.78
C ASN A 86 -7.05 -6.67 11.94
N ASP A 87 -6.26 -5.64 11.72
CA ASP A 87 -6.74 -4.27 11.90
C ASP A 87 -5.92 -3.26 11.13
N ILE A 88 -6.48 -2.06 11.01
CA ILE A 88 -5.78 -0.88 10.53
C ILE A 88 -6.03 0.23 11.55
N THR A 89 -5.00 1.03 11.83
CA THR A 89 -5.10 2.16 12.75
C THR A 89 -4.79 3.43 11.99
N TRP A 90 -5.70 4.39 12.07
CA TRP A 90 -5.55 5.70 11.45
C TRP A 90 -5.72 6.78 12.51
N ASN A 91 -4.67 7.60 12.67
CA ASN A 91 -4.67 8.66 13.69
C ASN A 91 -5.06 8.16 15.08
N GLY A 92 -4.62 6.94 15.43
CA GLY A 92 -4.92 6.34 16.72
C GLY A 92 -6.24 5.60 16.81
N GLU A 93 -7.08 5.66 15.79
CA GLU A 93 -8.36 4.97 15.76
C GLU A 93 -8.23 3.63 15.03
N LYS A 94 -8.59 2.56 15.72
CA LYS A 94 -8.46 1.20 15.21
C LYS A 94 -9.74 0.73 14.51
N HIS A 95 -9.58 0.13 13.34
CA HIS A 95 -10.66 -0.47 12.56
C HIS A 95 -10.32 -1.92 12.27
N GLU A 96 -11.29 -2.81 12.45
CA GLU A 96 -11.08 -4.23 12.17
C GLU A 96 -10.89 -4.48 10.67
N ARG A 97 -10.04 -5.45 10.37
CA ARG A 97 -9.67 -5.84 9.01
C ARG A 97 -9.84 -7.34 8.87
N ALA A 98 -10.59 -7.78 7.88
CA ALA A 98 -10.82 -9.21 7.64
C ALA A 98 -11.16 -9.46 6.17
N GLN A 99 -10.55 -10.47 5.59
CA GLN A 99 -10.91 -10.97 4.25
C GLN A 99 -10.98 -9.89 3.18
N GLY A 100 -10.01 -8.96 3.18
CA GLY A 100 -9.95 -7.91 2.17
C GLY A 100 -10.92 -6.75 2.41
N HIS A 101 -11.50 -6.68 3.61
CA HIS A 101 -12.43 -5.63 4.00
C HIS A 101 -12.02 -4.99 5.32
N ILE A 102 -12.47 -3.78 5.54
CA ILE A 102 -12.22 -3.02 6.76
C ILE A 102 -13.56 -2.53 7.29
N LEU A 103 -13.77 -2.71 8.59
CA LEU A 103 -14.99 -2.24 9.26
C LEU A 103 -14.86 -0.75 9.53
N TYR A 104 -15.68 0.05 8.87
CA TYR A 104 -15.66 1.50 8.99
C TYR A 104 -17.08 2.03 9.11
N ASN A 105 -17.34 2.78 10.19
CA ASN A 105 -18.66 3.33 10.47
C ASN A 105 -19.77 2.27 10.44
N GLY A 106 -19.49 1.09 10.96
CA GLY A 106 -20.46 -0.01 11.04
C GLY A 106 -20.62 -0.82 9.76
N GLU A 107 -19.85 -0.52 8.72
CA GLU A 107 -19.92 -1.25 7.45
C GLU A 107 -18.59 -1.87 7.09
N TRP A 108 -18.64 -3.08 6.53
CA TRP A 108 -17.46 -3.73 5.98
C TRP A 108 -17.28 -3.26 4.53
N LEU A 109 -16.23 -2.47 4.30
CA LEU A 109 -15.93 -1.92 2.97
C LEU A 109 -14.66 -2.56 2.43
N PRO A 110 -14.57 -2.74 1.09
CA PRO A 110 -13.36 -3.30 0.49
C PRO A 110 -12.14 -2.43 0.80
N GLU A 111 -11.00 -3.07 1.00
CA GLU A 111 -9.73 -2.36 1.15
C GLU A 111 -9.48 -1.49 -0.08
N GLY A 112 -8.96 -0.30 0.13
CA GLY A 112 -8.74 0.65 -0.96
C GLY A 112 -9.95 1.49 -1.31
N SER A 113 -11.07 1.30 -0.62
CA SER A 113 -12.25 2.15 -0.83
C SER A 113 -11.89 3.62 -0.60
N LYS A 114 -12.35 4.48 -1.49
CA LYS A 114 -12.09 5.92 -1.42
C LYS A 114 -12.80 6.59 -0.24
N ASP A 115 -13.70 5.90 0.41
CA ASP A 115 -14.43 6.46 1.56
C ASP A 115 -13.57 6.49 2.82
N PHE A 116 -12.49 5.72 2.86
CA PHE A 116 -11.60 5.73 4.02
C PHE A 116 -10.77 7.02 4.07
N PRO A 117 -10.58 7.59 5.26
CA PRO A 117 -9.78 8.83 5.38
C PRO A 117 -8.33 8.68 4.94
N TRP A 118 -7.74 7.49 5.10
CA TRP A 118 -6.35 7.25 4.65
C TRP A 118 -6.24 7.07 3.13
N GLU A 119 -7.36 6.93 2.43
CA GLU A 119 -7.37 6.86 0.96
C GLU A 119 -7.71 8.20 0.31
N LYS A 120 -8.09 9.19 1.11
CA LYS A 120 -8.43 10.53 0.62
C LYS A 120 -7.21 11.42 0.63
N HIS A 121 -6.71 11.77 -0.55
CA HIS A 121 -5.65 12.77 -0.68
C HIS A 121 -5.40 13.18 -2.13
#